data_d69393af2bb6315c40cc1481dd869dee
#
_entry.id   d69393af2bb6315c40cc1481dd869dee
#
_cell.length_a   1.000
_cell.length_b   1.000
_cell.length_c   1.000
_cell.angle_alpha   90.00
_cell.angle_beta   90.00
_cell.angle_gamma   90.00
#
_symmetry.space_group_name_H-M   'P 1'
#
loop_
_entity.id
_entity.type
_entity.pdbx_description
1 polymer ?
#
loop_
_entity_poly.entity_id
_entity_poly.type
_entity_poly.pdbx_seq_one_letter_code
_entity_poly.pdbx_strand_id
1 'polypeptide(L)'
;MELQNRNTTRNPERIPVALTIAGSDSGGGAGIQADLRTFSANGVFGTSAITAVTSQNPTAVARVDALPPDAVAEQIRSVLDVIDIRAIKTGMLFSAGIIQRVAECLKPVKLPLVVDPVMISTSGTKLMQDEALEAMMSDFLPLATWITPNIPEAELLAGLTIRSSSDAAAAAEKIADRWQTGVILKGGHAESDRMAADVVCSDGMFCTLATARLHLPPGTSHGTGCTFSAALAAFLAKGENALQAVVAAKAFVLGSLAEARAIGKDRVLAAMFPPEKLETYQKQILISRQ
;
A
#
# COMPACT_ATOMS: atom_id res chain seq x y z
N MET A 1 -11.99 -5.51 -35.49
CA MET A 1 -12.41 -4.38 -34.64
C MET A 1 -11.18 -3.93 -33.90
N GLU A 2 -10.62 -2.79 -34.31
CA GLU A 2 -9.27 -2.32 -33.97
C GLU A 2 -9.19 -1.92 -32.51
N LEU A 3 -8.26 -2.55 -31.80
CA LEU A 3 -7.79 -2.08 -30.49
C LEU A 3 -7.04 -0.76 -30.72
N GLN A 4 -7.72 0.35 -30.49
CA GLN A 4 -7.11 1.68 -30.52
C GLN A 4 -6.02 1.73 -29.44
N ASN A 5 -4.79 1.86 -29.92
CA ASN A 5 -3.61 2.21 -29.15
C ASN A 5 -3.88 3.57 -28.45
N ARG A 6 -4.29 3.52 -27.18
CA ARG A 6 -4.48 4.74 -26.38
C ARG A 6 -3.10 5.28 -26.00
N ASN A 7 -2.48 6.00 -26.94
CA ASN A 7 -1.39 6.92 -26.64
C ASN A 7 -1.97 8.00 -25.72
N THR A 8 -1.79 7.88 -24.43
CA THR A 8 -2.25 8.84 -23.44
C THR A 8 -1.36 10.07 -23.48
N THR A 9 -1.62 10.99 -24.44
CA THR A 9 -1.18 12.36 -24.29
C THR A 9 -1.80 12.90 -23.01
N ARG A 10 -0.97 13.29 -22.04
CA ARG A 10 -1.43 13.93 -20.78
C ARG A 10 -2.33 15.12 -21.14
N ASN A 11 -3.63 14.99 -20.90
CA ASN A 11 -4.53 16.14 -20.90
C ASN A 11 -4.36 16.81 -19.53
N PRO A 12 -3.76 18.01 -19.43
CA PRO A 12 -3.47 18.67 -18.15
C PRO A 12 -4.72 19.03 -17.32
N GLU A 13 -5.91 18.97 -17.93
CA GLU A 13 -7.18 19.26 -17.26
C GLU A 13 -7.80 18.06 -16.52
N ARG A 14 -7.28 16.84 -16.70
CA ARG A 14 -7.84 15.66 -16.04
C ARG A 14 -7.10 15.33 -14.75
N ILE A 15 -7.83 15.37 -13.64
CA ILE A 15 -7.35 14.87 -12.34
C ILE A 15 -7.11 13.36 -12.44
N PRO A 16 -5.91 12.84 -12.08
CA PRO A 16 -5.68 11.41 -12.02
C PRO A 16 -6.58 10.75 -10.97
N VAL A 17 -7.04 9.54 -11.26
CA VAL A 17 -7.96 8.80 -10.37
C VAL A 17 -7.32 7.49 -9.94
N ALA A 18 -7.45 7.14 -8.66
CA ALA A 18 -7.05 5.85 -8.12
C ALA A 18 -8.23 5.15 -7.43
N LEU A 19 -8.22 3.82 -7.50
CA LEU A 19 -9.18 2.96 -6.80
C LEU A 19 -8.50 2.28 -5.62
N THR A 20 -9.09 2.38 -4.42
CA THR A 20 -8.72 1.51 -3.30
C THR A 20 -9.77 0.42 -3.09
N ILE A 21 -9.32 -0.82 -2.86
CA ILE A 21 -10.14 -1.97 -2.53
C ILE A 21 -9.66 -2.47 -1.18
N ALA A 22 -10.38 -2.14 -0.11
CA ALA A 22 -9.93 -2.44 1.25
C ALA A 22 -11.07 -2.38 2.28
N GLY A 23 -10.78 -2.75 3.50
CA GLY A 23 -11.67 -2.57 4.63
C GLY A 23 -11.82 -1.11 5.04
N SER A 24 -12.96 -0.79 5.64
CA SER A 24 -13.27 0.52 6.21
C SER A 24 -12.88 0.55 7.70
N ASP A 25 -12.03 1.48 8.10
CA ASP A 25 -11.64 1.75 9.50
C ASP A 25 -12.49 2.89 10.08
N SER A 26 -13.39 2.59 11.02
CA SER A 26 -14.24 3.59 11.68
C SER A 26 -13.44 4.64 12.46
N GLY A 27 -12.26 4.30 12.97
CA GLY A 27 -11.33 5.23 13.61
C GLY A 27 -10.62 6.15 12.64
N GLY A 28 -10.69 5.83 11.36
CA GLY A 28 -10.16 6.63 10.26
C GLY A 28 -8.63 6.63 10.12
N GLY A 29 -7.89 5.88 10.95
CA GLY A 29 -6.41 5.85 10.93
C GLY A 29 -5.82 4.99 9.82
N ALA A 30 -6.56 3.99 9.35
CA ALA A 30 -6.15 3.01 8.36
C ALA A 30 -7.24 2.79 7.30
N GLY A 31 -7.17 1.68 6.54
CA GLY A 31 -8.17 1.28 5.58
C GLY A 31 -8.45 2.31 4.50
N ILE A 32 -9.64 2.21 3.88
CA ILE A 32 -10.03 3.15 2.81
C ILE A 32 -9.97 4.61 3.23
N GLN A 33 -10.17 4.93 4.51
CA GLN A 33 -10.14 6.30 5.00
C GLN A 33 -8.72 6.89 4.92
N ALA A 34 -7.71 6.13 5.29
CA ALA A 34 -6.32 6.53 5.12
C ALA A 34 -5.95 6.62 3.63
N ASP A 35 -6.42 5.67 2.82
CA ASP A 35 -6.14 5.64 1.39
C ASP A 35 -6.72 6.87 0.67
N LEU A 36 -8.00 7.15 0.87
CA LEU A 36 -8.69 8.29 0.24
C LEU A 36 -8.09 9.64 0.65
N ARG A 37 -7.73 9.80 1.94
CA ARG A 37 -7.00 11.00 2.41
C ARG A 37 -5.66 11.12 1.73
N THR A 38 -4.92 10.02 1.61
CA THR A 38 -3.60 9.99 0.97
C THR A 38 -3.71 10.34 -0.51
N PHE A 39 -4.69 9.80 -1.22
CA PHE A 39 -4.97 10.15 -2.62
C PHE A 39 -5.24 11.64 -2.76
N SER A 40 -6.19 12.16 -1.96
CA SER A 40 -6.55 13.59 -1.98
C SER A 40 -5.37 14.51 -1.67
N ALA A 41 -4.57 14.19 -0.65
CA ALA A 41 -3.39 14.96 -0.29
C ALA A 41 -2.32 15.00 -1.38
N ASN A 42 -2.29 14.00 -2.27
CA ASN A 42 -1.38 13.93 -3.40
C ASN A 42 -2.00 14.39 -4.73
N GLY A 43 -3.17 15.04 -4.69
CA GLY A 43 -3.84 15.58 -5.89
C GLY A 43 -4.43 14.50 -6.80
N VAL A 44 -4.82 13.35 -6.24
CA VAL A 44 -5.44 12.22 -6.93
C VAL A 44 -6.88 12.08 -6.43
N PHE A 45 -7.85 11.95 -7.33
CA PHE A 45 -9.23 11.65 -6.95
C PHE A 45 -9.32 10.17 -6.53
N GLY A 46 -9.78 9.93 -5.31
CA GLY A 46 -9.90 8.57 -4.77
C GLY A 46 -11.29 8.01 -4.95
N THR A 47 -11.38 6.79 -5.48
CA THR A 47 -12.57 5.95 -5.48
C THR A 47 -12.34 4.73 -4.59
N SER A 48 -13.40 4.04 -4.17
CA SER A 48 -13.26 2.91 -3.25
C SER A 48 -14.25 1.79 -3.51
N ALA A 49 -13.80 0.55 -3.23
CA ALA A 49 -14.63 -0.63 -3.04
C ALA A 49 -14.34 -1.19 -1.64
N ILE A 50 -15.39 -1.32 -0.82
CA ILE A 50 -15.28 -1.75 0.58
C ILE A 50 -15.37 -3.26 0.65
N THR A 51 -14.41 -3.90 1.32
CA THR A 51 -14.36 -5.37 1.53
C THR A 51 -14.97 -5.78 2.85
N ALA A 52 -14.78 -4.98 3.89
CA ALA A 52 -15.31 -5.20 5.22
C ALA A 52 -15.49 -3.86 5.95
N VAL A 53 -16.41 -3.82 6.90
CA VAL A 53 -16.57 -2.68 7.80
C VAL A 53 -16.05 -3.09 9.18
N THR A 54 -15.14 -2.29 9.75
CA THR A 54 -14.61 -2.57 11.09
C THR A 54 -15.16 -1.58 12.11
N SER A 55 -15.48 -2.09 13.30
CA SER A 55 -15.63 -1.29 14.50
C SER A 55 -14.26 -1.17 15.16
N GLN A 56 -13.50 -0.18 14.73
CA GLN A 56 -12.07 -0.04 15.05
C GLN A 56 -11.75 1.38 15.54
N ASN A 57 -10.77 1.45 16.40
CA ASN A 57 -10.11 2.70 16.81
C ASN A 57 -8.59 2.45 16.93
N PRO A 58 -7.74 3.45 17.22
CA PRO A 58 -6.29 3.26 17.26
C PRO A 58 -5.78 2.22 18.27
N THR A 59 -6.62 1.80 19.22
CA THR A 59 -6.22 0.87 20.29
C THR A 59 -6.80 -0.52 20.16
N ALA A 60 -7.90 -0.71 19.41
CA ALA A 60 -8.59 -2.00 19.30
C ALA A 60 -9.46 -2.13 18.05
N VAL A 61 -9.61 -3.37 17.61
CA VAL A 61 -10.62 -3.81 16.63
C VAL A 61 -11.66 -4.63 17.39
N ALA A 62 -12.85 -4.07 17.58
CA ALA A 62 -13.92 -4.72 18.34
C ALA A 62 -14.76 -5.68 17.48
N ARG A 63 -14.91 -5.38 16.18
CA ARG A 63 -15.74 -6.18 15.27
C ARG A 63 -15.30 -5.97 13.81
N VAL A 64 -15.45 -7.01 13.01
CA VAL A 64 -15.25 -6.95 11.55
C VAL A 64 -16.45 -7.61 10.88
N ASP A 65 -17.13 -6.88 10.02
CA ASP A 65 -18.24 -7.36 9.21
C ASP A 65 -17.81 -7.37 7.73
N ALA A 66 -17.54 -8.55 7.20
CA ALA A 66 -17.19 -8.73 5.80
C ALA A 66 -18.42 -8.50 4.90
N LEU A 67 -18.21 -7.84 3.76
CA LEU A 67 -19.24 -7.77 2.73
C LEU A 67 -19.26 -9.07 1.92
N PRO A 68 -20.43 -9.41 1.31
CA PRO A 68 -20.49 -10.53 0.39
C PRO A 68 -19.51 -10.32 -0.79
N PRO A 69 -18.81 -11.37 -1.25
CA PRO A 69 -17.83 -11.25 -2.34
C PRO A 69 -18.41 -10.62 -3.62
N ASP A 70 -19.65 -10.95 -3.98
CA ASP A 70 -20.31 -10.36 -5.15
C ASP A 70 -20.63 -8.87 -4.97
N ALA A 71 -20.95 -8.43 -3.75
CA ALA A 71 -21.16 -7.01 -3.46
C ALA A 71 -19.85 -6.22 -3.60
N VAL A 72 -18.71 -6.81 -3.25
CA VAL A 72 -17.38 -6.19 -3.47
C VAL A 72 -17.09 -6.11 -4.98
N ALA A 73 -17.32 -7.19 -5.72
CA ALA A 73 -17.11 -7.23 -7.16
C ALA A 73 -17.97 -6.19 -7.90
N GLU A 74 -19.22 -6.00 -7.47
CA GLU A 74 -20.13 -5.02 -8.08
C GLU A 74 -19.66 -3.58 -7.86
N GLN A 75 -19.14 -3.25 -6.67
CA GLN A 75 -18.54 -1.94 -6.43
C GLN A 75 -17.34 -1.70 -7.37
N ILE A 76 -16.49 -2.71 -7.57
CA ILE A 76 -15.32 -2.60 -8.45
C ILE A 76 -15.76 -2.36 -9.90
N ARG A 77 -16.71 -3.15 -10.41
CA ARG A 77 -17.24 -3.00 -11.77
C ARG A 77 -17.87 -1.63 -11.99
N SER A 78 -18.74 -1.20 -11.08
CA SER A 78 -19.42 0.09 -11.15
C SER A 78 -18.44 1.27 -11.27
N VAL A 79 -17.27 1.16 -10.65
CA VAL A 79 -16.21 2.17 -10.75
C VAL A 79 -15.45 2.03 -12.07
N LEU A 80 -14.99 0.81 -12.41
CA LEU A 80 -14.14 0.57 -13.59
C LEU A 80 -14.87 0.81 -14.91
N ASP A 81 -16.19 0.61 -14.94
CA ASP A 81 -17.00 0.76 -16.16
C ASP A 81 -17.12 2.23 -16.62
N VAL A 82 -17.03 3.18 -15.70
CA VAL A 82 -17.33 4.59 -15.99
C VAL A 82 -16.15 5.52 -15.71
N ILE A 83 -15.29 5.19 -14.73
CA ILE A 83 -14.23 6.09 -14.26
C ILE A 83 -12.88 5.68 -14.88
N ASP A 84 -12.13 6.66 -15.40
CA ASP A 84 -10.78 6.46 -15.97
C ASP A 84 -9.74 6.27 -14.84
N ILE A 85 -9.75 5.07 -14.22
CA ILE A 85 -8.81 4.70 -13.16
C ILE A 85 -7.41 4.56 -13.77
N ARG A 86 -6.39 5.07 -13.05
CA ARG A 86 -4.99 5.03 -13.48
C ARG A 86 -4.09 4.16 -12.62
N ALA A 87 -4.48 3.88 -11.38
CA ALA A 87 -3.82 2.93 -10.50
C ALA A 87 -4.81 2.35 -9.50
N ILE A 88 -4.52 1.15 -9.03
CA ILE A 88 -5.32 0.44 -8.05
C ILE A 88 -4.44 0.10 -6.86
N LYS A 89 -4.99 0.28 -5.66
CA LYS A 89 -4.40 -0.21 -4.41
C LYS A 89 -5.34 -1.19 -3.75
N THR A 90 -4.82 -2.29 -3.22
CA THR A 90 -5.57 -3.15 -2.33
C THR A 90 -4.96 -3.17 -0.93
N GLY A 91 -5.82 -3.25 0.07
CA GLY A 91 -5.45 -3.46 1.47
C GLY A 91 -6.08 -4.75 1.99
N MET A 92 -6.72 -4.71 3.16
CA MET A 92 -7.36 -5.88 3.77
C MET A 92 -8.51 -6.40 2.89
N LEU A 93 -8.33 -7.58 2.30
CA LEU A 93 -9.36 -8.29 1.51
C LEU A 93 -10.18 -9.28 2.34
N PHE A 94 -9.70 -9.63 3.51
CA PHE A 94 -10.35 -10.36 4.59
C PHE A 94 -10.55 -11.87 4.36
N SER A 95 -11.19 -12.33 3.26
CA SER A 95 -11.55 -13.74 3.06
C SER A 95 -11.16 -14.26 1.68
N ALA A 96 -10.97 -15.59 1.56
CA ALA A 96 -10.66 -16.25 0.30
C ALA A 96 -11.68 -15.90 -0.81
N GLY A 97 -12.96 -15.93 -0.49
CA GLY A 97 -14.01 -15.62 -1.47
C GLY A 97 -13.95 -14.17 -1.98
N ILE A 98 -13.62 -13.19 -1.12
CA ILE A 98 -13.43 -11.80 -1.55
C ILE A 98 -12.15 -11.69 -2.41
N ILE A 99 -11.04 -12.32 -1.97
CA ILE A 99 -9.77 -12.31 -2.72
C ILE A 99 -9.97 -12.84 -4.14
N GLN A 100 -10.63 -14.01 -4.28
CA GLN A 100 -10.90 -14.64 -5.58
C GLN A 100 -11.77 -13.74 -6.47
N ARG A 101 -12.84 -13.18 -5.92
CA ARG A 101 -13.73 -12.28 -6.70
C ARG A 101 -13.04 -10.98 -7.11
N VAL A 102 -12.21 -10.40 -6.27
CA VAL A 102 -11.39 -9.23 -6.62
C VAL A 102 -10.37 -9.61 -7.69
N ALA A 103 -9.70 -10.77 -7.57
CA ALA A 103 -8.78 -11.27 -8.58
C ALA A 103 -9.46 -11.42 -9.96
N GLU A 104 -10.63 -12.02 -10.00
CA GLU A 104 -11.43 -12.16 -11.24
C GLU A 104 -11.74 -10.79 -11.88
N CYS A 105 -12.13 -9.80 -11.09
CA CYS A 105 -12.40 -8.43 -11.57
C CYS A 105 -11.14 -7.74 -12.11
N LEU A 106 -9.98 -7.96 -11.48
CA LEU A 106 -8.74 -7.26 -11.83
C LEU A 106 -7.90 -7.99 -12.89
N LYS A 107 -8.08 -9.29 -13.10
CA LYS A 107 -7.32 -10.07 -14.09
C LYS A 107 -7.30 -9.46 -15.52
N PRO A 108 -8.40 -8.90 -16.05
CA PRO A 108 -8.40 -8.23 -17.36
C PRO A 108 -7.81 -6.81 -17.33
N VAL A 109 -7.61 -6.23 -16.13
CA VAL A 109 -7.21 -4.83 -15.95
C VAL A 109 -5.71 -4.69 -16.10
N LYS A 110 -5.25 -3.77 -16.97
CA LYS A 110 -3.83 -3.52 -17.25
C LYS A 110 -3.40 -2.17 -16.67
N LEU A 111 -3.61 -2.01 -15.37
CA LEU A 111 -3.23 -0.82 -14.61
C LEU A 111 -2.22 -1.20 -13.52
N PRO A 112 -1.40 -0.25 -13.05
CA PRO A 112 -0.58 -0.48 -11.87
C PRO A 112 -1.43 -0.92 -10.68
N LEU A 113 -1.12 -2.11 -10.13
CA LEU A 113 -1.78 -2.69 -8.96
C LEU A 113 -0.79 -2.77 -7.80
N VAL A 114 -1.02 -1.96 -6.77
CA VAL A 114 -0.25 -1.95 -5.52
C VAL A 114 -0.98 -2.81 -4.48
N VAL A 115 -0.37 -3.91 -4.07
CA VAL A 115 -0.92 -4.82 -3.07
C VAL A 115 -0.23 -4.62 -1.73
N ASP A 116 -0.96 -4.08 -0.75
CA ASP A 116 -0.58 -4.15 0.67
C ASP A 116 -1.22 -5.44 1.22
N PRO A 117 -0.43 -6.49 1.51
CA PRO A 117 -0.98 -7.82 1.69
C PRO A 117 -1.81 -7.99 2.97
N VAL A 118 -1.56 -7.15 3.99
CA VAL A 118 -2.31 -7.08 5.28
C VAL A 118 -2.66 -8.47 5.85
N MET A 119 -1.65 -9.34 5.95
CA MET A 119 -1.80 -10.71 6.46
C MET A 119 -1.57 -10.79 7.96
N ILE A 120 -0.67 -9.96 8.46
CA ILE A 120 -0.23 -9.94 9.85
C ILE A 120 -0.22 -8.47 10.31
N SER A 121 -0.82 -8.19 11.47
CA SER A 121 -0.73 -6.85 12.06
C SER A 121 0.71 -6.52 12.46
N THR A 122 1.01 -5.23 12.62
CA THR A 122 2.32 -4.79 13.14
C THR A 122 2.64 -5.34 14.53
N SER A 123 1.64 -5.77 15.29
CA SER A 123 1.78 -6.44 16.58
C SER A 123 2.00 -7.96 16.47
N GLY A 124 2.09 -8.53 15.25
CA GLY A 124 2.29 -9.96 15.00
C GLY A 124 1.01 -10.81 15.05
N THR A 125 -0.17 -10.19 15.20
CA THR A 125 -1.43 -10.92 15.18
C THR A 125 -1.79 -11.33 13.76
N LYS A 126 -2.05 -12.63 13.52
CA LYS A 126 -2.55 -13.14 12.24
C LYS A 126 -3.95 -12.58 11.96
N LEU A 127 -4.08 -11.86 10.87
CA LEU A 127 -5.33 -11.20 10.44
C LEU A 127 -6.08 -12.00 9.37
N MET A 128 -5.39 -12.95 8.73
CA MET A 128 -5.90 -13.72 7.60
C MET A 128 -5.93 -15.21 7.95
N GLN A 129 -7.01 -15.90 7.61
CA GLN A 129 -7.13 -17.36 7.75
C GLN A 129 -6.31 -18.07 6.68
N ASP A 130 -6.03 -19.38 6.85
CA ASP A 130 -5.14 -20.12 5.96
C ASP A 130 -5.65 -20.19 4.52
N GLU A 131 -6.95 -20.39 4.33
CA GLU A 131 -7.56 -20.42 2.99
C GLU A 131 -7.48 -19.05 2.28
N ALA A 132 -7.59 -17.96 3.03
CA ALA A 132 -7.44 -16.63 2.50
C ALA A 132 -5.97 -16.32 2.14
N LEU A 133 -5.03 -16.82 2.93
CA LEU A 133 -3.61 -16.72 2.63
C LEU A 133 -3.25 -17.49 1.35
N GLU A 134 -3.77 -18.71 1.19
CA GLU A 134 -3.57 -19.50 -0.03
C GLU A 134 -4.12 -18.77 -1.25
N ALA A 135 -5.37 -18.29 -1.20
CA ALA A 135 -5.96 -17.51 -2.28
C ALA A 135 -5.16 -16.22 -2.60
N MET A 136 -4.64 -15.54 -1.56
CA MET A 136 -3.76 -14.38 -1.75
C MET A 136 -2.52 -14.75 -2.55
N MET A 137 -1.85 -15.84 -2.17
CA MET A 137 -0.58 -16.25 -2.79
C MET A 137 -0.75 -16.86 -4.18
N SER A 138 -1.85 -17.62 -4.42
CA SER A 138 -2.06 -18.32 -5.70
C SER A 138 -2.80 -17.46 -6.74
N ASP A 139 -3.81 -16.71 -6.31
CA ASP A 139 -4.76 -16.09 -7.24
C ASP A 139 -4.53 -14.57 -7.37
N PHE A 140 -4.01 -13.92 -6.32
CA PHE A 140 -3.98 -12.47 -6.26
C PHE A 140 -2.59 -11.85 -6.44
N LEU A 141 -1.57 -12.29 -5.72
CA LEU A 141 -0.22 -11.73 -5.82
C LEU A 141 0.37 -11.82 -7.24
N PRO A 142 0.07 -12.84 -8.07
CA PRO A 142 0.52 -12.86 -9.47
C PRO A 142 -0.01 -11.71 -10.34
N LEU A 143 -1.03 -10.98 -9.88
CA LEU A 143 -1.59 -9.82 -10.58
C LEU A 143 -0.90 -8.50 -10.20
N ALA A 144 -0.15 -8.50 -9.10
CA ALA A 144 0.43 -7.29 -8.54
C ALA A 144 1.52 -6.69 -9.43
N THR A 145 1.52 -5.36 -9.58
CA THR A 145 2.69 -4.62 -10.09
C THR A 145 3.68 -4.38 -8.95
N TRP A 146 3.17 -4.14 -7.75
CA TRP A 146 3.94 -3.92 -6.54
C TRP A 146 3.32 -4.63 -5.35
N ILE A 147 4.14 -5.31 -4.55
CA ILE A 147 3.77 -5.84 -3.23
C ILE A 147 4.54 -5.05 -2.19
N THR A 148 3.84 -4.61 -1.12
CA THR A 148 4.44 -3.76 -0.07
C THR A 148 4.40 -4.45 1.31
N PRO A 149 5.09 -5.59 1.50
CA PRO A 149 5.05 -6.33 2.75
C PRO A 149 5.82 -5.62 3.86
N ASN A 150 5.37 -5.76 5.12
CA ASN A 150 6.18 -5.55 6.30
C ASN A 150 7.10 -6.77 6.55
N ILE A 151 7.99 -6.71 7.56
CA ILE A 151 8.93 -7.80 7.84
C ILE A 151 8.20 -9.13 8.12
N PRO A 152 7.21 -9.23 9.04
CA PRO A 152 6.47 -10.47 9.27
C PRO A 152 5.76 -11.02 8.03
N GLU A 153 5.19 -10.16 7.21
CA GLU A 153 4.58 -10.55 5.94
C GLU A 153 5.60 -11.06 4.93
N ALA A 154 6.76 -10.39 4.84
CA ALA A 154 7.84 -10.81 3.96
C ALA A 154 8.43 -12.17 4.39
N GLU A 155 8.59 -12.40 5.69
CA GLU A 155 9.01 -13.71 6.23
C GLU A 155 8.05 -14.82 5.81
N LEU A 156 6.74 -14.57 5.91
CA LEU A 156 5.71 -15.52 5.52
C LEU A 156 5.74 -15.78 4.00
N LEU A 157 5.81 -14.72 3.18
CA LEU A 157 5.81 -14.82 1.72
C LEU A 157 7.07 -15.48 1.16
N ALA A 158 8.22 -15.15 1.75
CA ALA A 158 9.51 -15.70 1.32
C ALA A 158 9.81 -17.08 1.95
N GLY A 159 9.16 -17.43 3.07
CA GLY A 159 9.52 -18.61 3.86
C GLY A 159 10.96 -18.50 4.41
N LEU A 160 11.36 -17.31 4.85
CA LEU A 160 12.68 -16.98 5.40
C LEU A 160 12.50 -16.19 6.70
N THR A 161 13.45 -16.31 7.62
CA THR A 161 13.51 -15.42 8.79
C THR A 161 14.42 -14.23 8.46
N ILE A 162 13.96 -13.02 8.78
CA ILE A 162 14.68 -11.77 8.49
C ILE A 162 15.27 -11.22 9.79
N ARG A 163 16.60 -11.32 9.94
CA ARG A 163 17.36 -10.81 11.10
C ARG A 163 18.37 -9.72 10.72
N SER A 164 18.62 -9.55 9.43
CA SER A 164 19.62 -8.61 8.91
C SER A 164 19.12 -7.94 7.63
N SER A 165 19.82 -6.90 7.20
CA SER A 165 19.57 -6.24 5.92
C SER A 165 19.80 -7.19 4.72
N SER A 166 20.75 -8.12 4.82
CA SER A 166 20.97 -9.15 3.81
C SER A 166 19.82 -10.16 3.72
N ASP A 167 19.23 -10.55 4.86
CA ASP A 167 18.05 -11.42 4.86
C ASP A 167 16.85 -10.70 4.23
N ALA A 168 16.67 -9.40 4.54
CA ALA A 168 15.62 -8.58 3.94
C ALA A 168 15.79 -8.46 2.42
N ALA A 169 17.03 -8.29 1.94
CA ALA A 169 17.36 -8.28 0.53
C ALA A 169 16.99 -9.62 -0.14
N ALA A 170 17.45 -10.74 0.42
CA ALA A 170 17.16 -12.07 -0.10
C ALA A 170 15.65 -12.40 -0.08
N ALA A 171 14.93 -11.94 0.94
CA ALA A 171 13.47 -12.10 1.00
C ALA A 171 12.76 -11.30 -0.09
N ALA A 172 13.18 -10.05 -0.32
CA ALA A 172 12.59 -9.20 -1.35
C ALA A 172 12.83 -9.78 -2.76
N GLU A 173 14.04 -10.25 -3.06
CA GLU A 173 14.36 -10.93 -4.33
C GLU A 173 13.51 -12.19 -4.50
N LYS A 174 13.45 -13.06 -3.50
CA LYS A 174 12.68 -14.30 -3.57
C LYS A 174 11.19 -14.05 -3.81
N ILE A 175 10.62 -13.00 -3.21
CA ILE A 175 9.22 -12.58 -3.44
C ILE A 175 9.06 -12.05 -4.87
N ALA A 176 9.97 -11.18 -5.31
CA ALA A 176 9.94 -10.60 -6.65
C ALA A 176 10.03 -11.68 -7.73
N ASP A 177 10.95 -12.64 -7.60
CA ASP A 177 11.13 -13.74 -8.52
C ASP A 177 9.92 -14.68 -8.57
N ARG A 178 9.32 -14.97 -7.40
CA ARG A 178 8.19 -15.89 -7.32
C ARG A 178 6.97 -15.39 -8.07
N TRP A 179 6.67 -14.11 -8.01
CA TRP A 179 5.47 -13.52 -8.61
C TRP A 179 5.76 -12.58 -9.78
N GLN A 180 7.03 -12.42 -10.18
CA GLN A 180 7.47 -11.53 -11.27
C GLN A 180 6.92 -10.10 -11.07
N THR A 181 7.09 -9.56 -9.85
CA THR A 181 6.51 -8.29 -9.40
C THR A 181 7.55 -7.42 -8.70
N GLY A 182 7.30 -6.13 -8.63
CA GLY A 182 8.08 -5.24 -7.76
C GLY A 182 7.75 -5.49 -6.28
N VAL A 183 8.76 -5.41 -5.42
CA VAL A 183 8.63 -5.60 -3.97
C VAL A 183 9.21 -4.40 -3.25
N ILE A 184 8.47 -3.89 -2.27
CA ILE A 184 8.97 -2.89 -1.32
C ILE A 184 8.81 -3.48 0.07
N LEU A 185 9.88 -4.10 0.58
CA LEU A 185 9.91 -4.64 1.92
C LEU A 185 10.11 -3.50 2.92
N LYS A 186 9.07 -3.21 3.68
CA LYS A 186 9.03 -2.10 4.65
C LYS A 186 9.82 -2.48 5.91
N GLY A 187 11.03 -1.92 6.07
CA GLY A 187 11.93 -2.20 7.19
C GLY A 187 11.82 -1.22 8.37
N GLY A 188 10.79 -0.38 8.41
CA GLY A 188 10.60 0.63 9.45
C GLY A 188 10.54 0.09 10.89
N HIS A 189 10.42 -1.23 11.08
CA HIS A 189 10.38 -1.92 12.37
C HIS A 189 11.67 -2.74 12.64
N ALA A 190 12.72 -2.64 11.80
CA ALA A 190 13.99 -3.29 12.06
C ALA A 190 14.66 -2.71 13.32
N GLU A 191 15.43 -3.52 14.03
CA GLU A 191 16.08 -3.17 15.30
C GLU A 191 17.14 -2.04 15.24
N SER A 192 17.39 -1.44 14.07
CA SER A 192 18.25 -0.26 13.95
C SER A 192 17.58 0.94 14.60
N ASP A 193 18.08 1.38 15.74
CA ASP A 193 17.56 2.55 16.47
C ASP A 193 17.70 3.88 15.73
N ARG A 194 18.48 3.94 14.66
CA ARG A 194 18.82 5.19 13.97
C ARG A 194 18.17 5.38 12.62
N MET A 195 17.92 4.32 11.87
CA MET A 195 17.44 4.40 10.50
C MET A 195 16.19 3.55 10.26
N ALA A 196 15.27 4.08 9.48
CA ALA A 196 14.15 3.33 8.92
C ALA A 196 14.45 3.07 7.44
N ALA A 197 14.81 1.81 7.12
CA ALA A 197 15.23 1.40 5.77
C ALA A 197 14.21 0.46 5.14
N ASP A 198 13.89 0.67 3.88
CA ASP A 198 13.05 -0.22 3.06
C ASP A 198 13.88 -0.78 1.92
N VAL A 199 13.71 -2.06 1.60
CA VAL A 199 14.34 -2.71 0.46
C VAL A 199 13.39 -2.66 -0.72
N VAL A 200 13.88 -2.18 -1.86
CA VAL A 200 13.14 -2.10 -3.12
C VAL A 200 13.78 -3.03 -4.12
N CYS A 201 13.02 -4.00 -4.60
CA CYS A 201 13.41 -4.95 -5.63
C CYS A 201 12.36 -4.94 -6.75
N SER A 202 12.78 -4.68 -7.97
CA SER A 202 11.94 -4.71 -9.16
C SER A 202 12.83 -5.00 -10.38
N ASP A 203 12.24 -5.31 -11.53
CA ASP A 203 13.00 -5.56 -12.76
C ASP A 203 13.98 -4.42 -13.05
N GLY A 204 15.26 -4.74 -13.05
CA GLY A 204 16.36 -3.79 -13.26
C GLY A 204 16.62 -2.78 -12.14
N MET A 205 15.96 -2.91 -10.97
CA MET A 205 16.15 -2.01 -9.83
C MET A 205 16.27 -2.78 -8.52
N PHE A 206 17.44 -2.64 -7.86
CA PHE A 206 17.65 -3.10 -6.50
C PHE A 206 18.29 -1.98 -5.69
N CYS A 207 17.58 -1.51 -4.67
CA CYS A 207 18.10 -0.43 -3.82
C CYS A 207 17.48 -0.45 -2.41
N THR A 208 18.17 0.21 -1.49
CA THR A 208 17.64 0.51 -0.15
C THR A 208 17.29 1.99 -0.07
N LEU A 209 16.10 2.31 0.44
CA LEU A 209 15.67 3.65 0.77
C LEU A 209 15.69 3.83 2.29
N ALA A 210 16.52 4.71 2.80
CA ALA A 210 16.67 4.92 4.24
C ALA A 210 16.39 6.37 4.64
N THR A 211 15.83 6.56 5.83
CA THR A 211 15.62 7.86 6.48
C THR A 211 16.04 7.77 7.94
N ALA A 212 16.35 8.89 8.56
CA ALA A 212 16.47 8.93 10.01
C ALA A 212 15.15 8.45 10.65
N ARG A 213 15.26 7.61 11.67
CA ARG A 213 14.10 7.15 12.43
C ARG A 213 13.54 8.28 13.29
N LEU A 214 12.25 8.53 13.18
CA LEU A 214 11.55 9.46 14.05
C LEU A 214 11.19 8.76 15.37
N HIS A 215 11.54 9.39 16.49
CA HIS A 215 11.08 8.94 17.80
C HIS A 215 9.71 9.54 18.08
N LEU A 216 8.69 8.74 17.96
CA LEU A 216 7.29 9.16 18.05
C LEU A 216 6.60 8.50 19.26
N PRO A 217 5.61 9.15 19.85
CA PRO A 217 4.79 8.52 20.88
C PRO A 217 4.16 7.21 20.38
N PRO A 218 3.92 6.23 21.28
CA PRO A 218 3.22 5.00 20.93
C PRO A 218 1.90 5.28 20.21
N GLY A 219 1.53 4.42 19.25
CA GLY A 219 0.29 4.55 18.48
C GLY A 219 0.37 5.47 17.25
N THR A 220 1.38 6.36 17.16
CA THR A 220 1.51 7.30 16.03
C THR A 220 1.75 6.61 14.69
N SER A 221 2.27 5.38 14.68
CA SER A 221 2.56 4.61 13.47
C SER A 221 1.35 3.86 12.87
N HIS A 222 0.16 3.95 13.51
CA HIS A 222 -1.05 3.32 12.98
C HIS A 222 -1.39 3.88 11.59
N GLY A 223 -1.60 2.98 10.62
CA GLY A 223 -1.95 3.34 9.24
C GLY A 223 -0.78 3.74 8.33
N THR A 224 0.48 3.67 8.79
CA THR A 224 1.66 3.96 7.93
C THR A 224 1.74 3.03 6.72
N GLY A 225 1.42 1.74 6.86
CA GLY A 225 1.38 0.78 5.76
C GLY A 225 0.36 1.18 4.70
N CYS A 226 -0.89 1.42 5.10
CA CYS A 226 -1.96 1.89 4.21
C CYS A 226 -1.57 3.21 3.53
N THR A 227 -1.04 4.18 4.30
CA THR A 227 -0.57 5.46 3.77
C THR A 227 0.54 5.29 2.74
N PHE A 228 1.52 4.39 2.98
CA PHE A 228 2.60 4.12 2.05
C PHE A 228 2.09 3.54 0.73
N SER A 229 1.32 2.45 0.80
CA SER A 229 0.79 1.77 -0.40
C SER A 229 -0.18 2.65 -1.20
N ALA A 230 -0.99 3.48 -0.51
CA ALA A 230 -1.85 4.46 -1.16
C ALA A 230 -1.05 5.60 -1.81
N ALA A 231 -0.01 6.14 -1.15
CA ALA A 231 0.84 7.15 -1.74
C ALA A 231 1.56 6.61 -3.00
N LEU A 232 2.07 5.37 -2.94
CA LEU A 232 2.67 4.72 -4.11
C LEU A 232 1.67 4.64 -5.28
N ALA A 233 0.45 4.17 -5.01
CA ALA A 233 -0.61 4.13 -6.04
C ALA A 233 -0.96 5.52 -6.57
N ALA A 234 -0.98 6.56 -5.71
CA ALA A 234 -1.22 7.93 -6.12
C ALA A 234 -0.15 8.46 -7.08
N PHE A 235 1.14 8.24 -6.78
CA PHE A 235 2.22 8.68 -7.65
C PHE A 235 2.28 7.89 -8.96
N LEU A 236 1.97 6.59 -8.94
CA LEU A 236 1.81 5.80 -10.16
C LEU A 236 0.62 6.30 -11.00
N ALA A 237 -0.52 6.66 -10.38
CA ALA A 237 -1.66 7.24 -11.08
C ALA A 237 -1.33 8.58 -11.74
N LYS A 238 -0.41 9.36 -11.17
CA LYS A 238 0.14 10.59 -11.77
C LYS A 238 1.11 10.32 -12.91
N GLY A 239 1.51 9.07 -13.14
CA GLY A 239 2.45 8.63 -14.18
C GLY A 239 3.92 8.87 -13.82
N GLU A 240 4.25 8.94 -12.54
CA GLU A 240 5.64 8.92 -12.08
C GLU A 240 6.29 7.57 -12.44
N ASN A 241 7.59 7.57 -12.70
CA ASN A 241 8.32 6.31 -12.85
C ASN A 241 8.43 5.58 -11.49
N ALA A 242 8.75 4.29 -11.55
CA ALA A 242 8.77 3.42 -10.39
C ALA A 242 9.60 3.98 -9.21
N LEU A 243 10.85 4.38 -9.46
CA LEU A 243 11.74 4.89 -8.41
C LEU A 243 11.23 6.20 -7.83
N GLN A 244 10.77 7.12 -8.67
CA GLN A 244 10.20 8.40 -8.22
C GLN A 244 8.96 8.18 -7.36
N ALA A 245 8.06 7.29 -7.79
CA ALA A 245 6.84 6.97 -7.04
C ALA A 245 7.15 6.36 -5.67
N VAL A 246 8.12 5.43 -5.58
CA VAL A 246 8.51 4.81 -4.31
C VAL A 246 9.18 5.81 -3.36
N VAL A 247 10.10 6.64 -3.87
CA VAL A 247 10.75 7.71 -3.09
C VAL A 247 9.72 8.72 -2.58
N ALA A 248 8.81 9.14 -3.42
CA ALA A 248 7.74 10.06 -3.04
C ALA A 248 6.79 9.46 -2.00
N ALA A 249 6.44 8.16 -2.12
CA ALA A 249 5.62 7.46 -1.14
C ALA A 249 6.31 7.38 0.24
N LYS A 250 7.62 7.06 0.27
CA LYS A 250 8.39 7.05 1.51
C LYS A 250 8.48 8.45 2.13
N ALA A 251 8.73 9.47 1.33
CA ALA A 251 8.75 10.87 1.76
C ALA A 251 7.40 11.31 2.34
N PHE A 252 6.30 10.90 1.70
CA PHE A 252 4.96 11.22 2.17
C PHE A 252 4.68 10.61 3.55
N VAL A 253 5.08 9.35 3.78
CA VAL A 253 4.96 8.71 5.10
C VAL A 253 5.85 9.41 6.13
N LEU A 254 7.10 9.74 5.79
CA LEU A 254 8.01 10.47 6.67
C LEU A 254 7.40 11.82 7.08
N GLY A 255 6.89 12.59 6.12
CA GLY A 255 6.22 13.86 6.38
C GLY A 255 4.96 13.71 7.20
N SER A 256 4.15 12.69 6.92
CA SER A 256 2.92 12.39 7.68
C SER A 256 3.22 12.07 9.15
N LEU A 257 4.32 11.35 9.40
CA LEU A 257 4.79 11.05 10.76
C LEU A 257 5.35 12.29 11.46
N ALA A 258 6.20 13.06 10.77
CA ALA A 258 6.82 14.27 11.32
C ALA A 258 5.79 15.35 11.71
N GLU A 259 4.72 15.44 10.92
CA GLU A 259 3.62 16.40 11.12
C GLU A 259 2.44 15.78 11.91
N ALA A 260 2.61 14.60 12.51
CA ALA A 260 1.55 13.88 13.21
C ALA A 260 0.90 14.75 14.30
N ARG A 261 -0.43 14.75 14.33
CA ARG A 261 -1.24 15.61 15.22
C ARG A 261 -2.05 14.78 16.21
N ALA A 262 -2.29 15.37 17.38
CA ALA A 262 -3.17 14.77 18.36
C ALA A 262 -4.64 14.89 17.90
N ILE A 263 -5.37 13.76 17.94
CA ILE A 263 -6.81 13.70 17.78
C ILE A 263 -7.36 12.97 19.01
N GLY A 264 -8.09 13.70 19.85
CA GLY A 264 -8.54 13.16 21.13
C GLY A 264 -7.35 12.78 22.02
N LYS A 265 -7.29 11.50 22.44
CA LYS A 265 -6.21 10.97 23.29
C LYS A 265 -5.01 10.47 22.51
N ASP A 266 -5.16 10.22 21.22
CA ASP A 266 -4.18 9.59 20.35
C ASP A 266 -3.60 10.58 19.33
N ARG A 267 -2.48 10.19 18.70
CA ARG A 267 -1.92 10.90 17.55
C ARG A 267 -2.23 10.13 16.27
N VAL A 268 -2.48 10.89 15.21
CA VAL A 268 -2.69 10.33 13.88
C VAL A 268 -1.72 10.92 12.88
N LEU A 269 -1.48 10.19 11.80
CA LEU A 269 -0.68 10.66 10.69
C LEU A 269 -1.30 11.91 10.07
N ALA A 270 -0.50 12.95 9.87
CA ALA A 270 -0.93 14.15 9.16
C ALA A 270 -0.79 13.92 7.65
N ALA A 271 -1.75 13.21 7.06
CA ALA A 271 -1.82 13.03 5.61
C ALA A 271 -2.26 14.31 4.85
N MET A 272 -2.21 15.46 5.49
CA MET A 272 -2.67 16.74 4.93
C MET A 272 -1.63 17.83 5.21
N PHE A 273 -0.40 17.63 4.76
CA PHE A 273 0.61 18.70 4.76
C PHE A 273 0.74 19.30 3.35
N PRO A 274 1.20 20.55 3.23
CA PRO A 274 1.31 21.23 1.95
C PRO A 274 2.20 20.46 0.95
N PRO A 275 1.80 20.33 -0.33
CA PRO A 275 2.56 19.57 -1.33
C PRO A 275 4.03 20.00 -1.45
N GLU A 276 4.34 21.28 -1.27
CA GLU A 276 5.70 21.81 -1.28
C GLU A 276 6.60 21.25 -0.17
N LYS A 277 6.04 20.82 0.94
CA LYS A 277 6.79 20.11 2.00
C LYS A 277 7.25 18.73 1.57
N LEU A 278 6.60 18.09 0.61
CA LEU A 278 6.97 16.76 0.12
C LEU A 278 8.41 16.73 -0.39
N GLU A 279 8.84 17.75 -1.15
CA GLU A 279 10.21 17.86 -1.65
C GLU A 279 11.23 17.93 -0.52
N THR A 280 10.89 18.58 0.59
CA THR A 280 11.75 18.66 1.77
C THR A 280 11.97 17.28 2.38
N TYR A 281 10.95 16.44 2.43
CA TYR A 281 11.06 15.07 2.93
C TYR A 281 11.72 14.13 1.90
N GLN A 282 11.52 14.32 0.61
CA GLN A 282 12.22 13.58 -0.45
C GLN A 282 13.74 13.74 -0.35
N LYS A 283 14.23 14.95 -0.07
CA LYS A 283 15.66 15.23 0.11
C LYS A 283 16.29 14.52 1.31
N GLN A 284 15.48 14.03 2.25
CA GLN A 284 15.95 13.28 3.42
C GLN A 284 16.07 11.77 3.15
N ILE A 285 15.65 11.29 1.98
CA ILE A 285 15.71 9.88 1.63
C ILE A 285 17.08 9.57 1.03
N LEU A 286 17.81 8.72 1.71
CA LEU A 286 19.07 8.18 1.24
C LEU A 286 18.80 6.96 0.36
N ILE A 287 19.34 6.96 -0.85
CA ILE A 287 19.20 5.87 -1.81
C ILE A 287 20.55 5.18 -1.92
N SER A 288 20.61 3.91 -1.54
CA SER A 288 21.79 3.06 -1.73
C SER A 288 21.45 1.99 -2.77
N ARG A 289 22.13 2.02 -3.91
CA ARG A 289 21.99 0.99 -4.96
C ARG A 289 22.97 -0.15 -4.67
N GLN A 290 22.54 -1.37 -4.88
CA GLN A 290 23.35 -2.58 -4.80
C GLN A 290 23.64 -3.11 -6.18
#